data_510fd859a80599e66ee0c4b705acd1c9
#
_entry.id   510fd859a80599e66ee0c4b705acd1c9
#
_cell.length_a   1.000
_cell.length_b   1.000
_cell.length_c   1.000
_cell.angle_alpha   90.00
_cell.angle_beta   90.00
_cell.angle_gamma   90.00
#
_symmetry.space_group_name_H-M   'P 1'
#
loop_
_entity.id
_entity.type
_entity.pdbx_description
1 polymer ?
#
loop_
_entity_poly.entity_id
_entity_poly.type
_entity_poly.pdbx_seq_one_letter_code
_entity_poly.pdbx_strand_id
1 'polypeptide(L)'
;EAFALVKETCRRMCGRSWETVGGSEEWAMVPYDVQIYGGTVMHDGKVAEMATGEGKTLVATMPLYLNALPGRGAHLITHNNFLAKRDAMWMGAIYNFLGLSVGIIQDARQTGGAEAYLLPATDQVPTSFDWQPANRQQAYKADIIYATKDQIGFDYLYDNMATRRDQISQREFNYSIVDEADSNLIDDARTPLIISGPVPESTNRYAEFKPLVEKLLRAQSNLVNKLVSGAETKRSEGGDEYEIGVDLLRCTHGAPKNKRLMKILQEEGVKRLIGRVEADFMRDKRMSEIDEELFFGVDEKSHTIDLTDKGRDLLSPNEQALFILPDLSAKIDAVRKDAALDDDARRVAEDEAYRDHAYRTEAVHNINQLMKAYNLFERDVQYMLSEDKKVVIVDESTGRPQPGRRFADGLHQALEAKESVKVEQETQTVATITL
;
A
#
# COMPACT_ATOMS: atom_id res chain seq x y z
N GLU A 1 -23.25 5.47 -39.84
CA GLU A 1 -22.58 6.63 -40.47
C GLU A 1 -21.24 6.95 -39.81
N ALA A 2 -21.15 7.15 -38.47
CA ALA A 2 -19.92 7.52 -37.77
C ALA A 2 -18.74 6.57 -38.04
N PHE A 3 -18.97 5.25 -37.97
CA PHE A 3 -17.93 4.24 -38.26
C PHE A 3 -17.48 4.28 -39.72
N ALA A 4 -18.40 4.58 -40.65
CA ALA A 4 -18.06 4.75 -42.05
C ALA A 4 -17.17 6.00 -42.27
N LEU A 5 -17.41 7.09 -41.52
CA LEU A 5 -16.54 8.26 -41.55
C LEU A 5 -15.14 7.96 -41.02
N VAL A 6 -15.02 7.23 -39.92
CA VAL A 6 -13.72 6.81 -39.39
C VAL A 6 -13.00 5.92 -40.43
N LYS A 7 -13.66 4.92 -41.01
CA LYS A 7 -13.07 4.06 -42.04
C LYS A 7 -12.61 4.84 -43.27
N GLU A 8 -13.42 5.79 -43.73
CA GLU A 8 -13.07 6.66 -44.89
C GLU A 8 -11.92 7.59 -44.54
N THR A 9 -11.88 8.14 -43.31
CA THR A 9 -10.75 8.93 -42.82
C THR A 9 -9.45 8.13 -42.83
N CYS A 10 -9.48 6.91 -42.28
CA CYS A 10 -8.33 6.01 -42.32
C CYS A 10 -7.82 5.79 -43.74
N ARG A 11 -8.74 5.57 -44.69
CA ARG A 11 -8.39 5.39 -46.11
C ARG A 11 -7.74 6.65 -46.71
N ARG A 12 -8.25 7.85 -46.40
CA ARG A 12 -7.68 9.13 -46.88
C ARG A 12 -6.34 9.47 -46.24
N MET A 13 -6.08 8.95 -45.07
CA MET A 13 -4.81 9.15 -44.38
C MET A 13 -3.69 8.21 -44.84
N CYS A 14 -3.99 7.14 -45.57
CA CYS A 14 -2.97 6.23 -46.08
C CYS A 14 -1.86 6.98 -46.85
N GLY A 15 -0.60 6.66 -46.52
CA GLY A 15 0.59 7.33 -47.06
C GLY A 15 0.97 8.65 -46.37
N ARG A 16 0.21 9.14 -45.39
CA ARG A 16 0.62 10.27 -44.56
C ARG A 16 1.45 9.80 -43.38
N SER A 17 2.42 10.59 -42.96
CA SER A 17 3.28 10.30 -41.82
C SER A 17 3.21 11.41 -40.78
N TRP A 18 3.32 11.04 -39.49
CA TRP A 18 3.43 11.98 -38.38
C TRP A 18 4.25 11.43 -37.24
N GLU A 19 4.70 12.31 -36.36
CA GLU A 19 5.48 11.95 -35.20
C GLU A 19 4.62 11.25 -34.12
N THR A 20 5.11 10.11 -33.67
CA THR A 20 4.59 9.33 -32.56
C THR A 20 5.66 9.12 -31.48
N VAL A 21 5.37 8.40 -30.41
CA VAL A 21 6.37 8.10 -29.36
C VAL A 21 7.56 7.28 -29.90
N GLY A 22 7.36 6.47 -30.96
CA GLY A 22 8.38 5.63 -31.56
C GLY A 22 9.17 6.28 -32.71
N GLY A 23 8.82 7.50 -33.09
CA GLY A 23 9.34 8.20 -34.28
C GLY A 23 8.26 8.51 -35.31
N SER A 24 8.66 8.79 -36.53
CA SER A 24 7.70 9.08 -37.61
C SER A 24 7.08 7.79 -38.11
N GLU A 25 5.75 7.72 -38.07
CA GLU A 25 4.97 6.56 -38.49
C GLU A 25 4.13 6.90 -39.72
N GLU A 26 4.18 6.04 -40.75
CA GLU A 26 3.32 6.14 -41.93
C GLU A 26 2.02 5.40 -41.72
N TRP A 27 0.90 6.04 -41.99
CA TRP A 27 -0.41 5.43 -41.85
C TRP A 27 -0.74 4.51 -43.03
N ALA A 28 -0.99 3.22 -42.75
CA ALA A 28 -1.35 2.21 -43.73
C ALA A 28 -2.60 1.40 -43.34
N MET A 29 -3.30 1.79 -42.27
CA MET A 29 -4.37 0.99 -41.71
C MET A 29 -5.77 1.48 -42.20
N VAL A 30 -6.58 0.53 -42.62
CA VAL A 30 -8.01 0.74 -42.91
C VAL A 30 -8.80 -0.37 -42.21
N PRO A 31 -9.82 -0.05 -41.39
CA PRO A 31 -10.57 -1.06 -40.65
C PRO A 31 -11.21 -2.12 -41.52
N TYR A 32 -11.04 -3.39 -41.16
CA TYR A 32 -11.75 -4.53 -41.75
C TYR A 32 -13.20 -4.60 -41.23
N ASP A 33 -14.08 -5.30 -41.93
CA ASP A 33 -15.48 -5.44 -41.55
C ASP A 33 -15.65 -6.12 -40.17
N VAL A 34 -14.81 -7.11 -39.83
CA VAL A 34 -14.79 -7.74 -38.50
C VAL A 34 -14.42 -6.76 -37.41
N GLN A 35 -13.52 -5.81 -37.69
CA GLN A 35 -13.12 -4.76 -36.74
C GLN A 35 -14.26 -3.74 -36.53
N ILE A 36 -15.02 -3.42 -37.56
CA ILE A 36 -16.25 -2.60 -37.45
C ILE A 36 -17.28 -3.29 -36.57
N TYR A 37 -17.44 -4.60 -36.71
CA TYR A 37 -18.33 -5.39 -35.85
C TYR A 37 -17.85 -5.33 -34.37
N GLY A 38 -16.55 -5.52 -34.10
CA GLY A 38 -15.97 -5.37 -32.76
C GLY A 38 -16.24 -3.99 -32.15
N GLY A 39 -16.09 -2.92 -32.95
CA GLY A 39 -16.43 -1.55 -32.54
C GLY A 39 -17.91 -1.39 -32.17
N THR A 40 -18.82 -2.04 -32.88
CA THR A 40 -20.27 -2.03 -32.57
C THR A 40 -20.55 -2.71 -31.22
N VAL A 41 -19.92 -3.85 -30.98
CA VAL A 41 -20.04 -4.58 -29.69
C VAL A 41 -19.62 -3.71 -28.52
N MET A 42 -18.49 -3.00 -28.65
CA MET A 42 -18.02 -2.08 -27.61
C MET A 42 -18.92 -0.86 -27.44
N HIS A 43 -19.50 -0.32 -28.52
CA HIS A 43 -20.48 0.77 -28.42
C HIS A 43 -21.72 0.35 -27.63
N ASP A 44 -22.14 -0.89 -27.75
CA ASP A 44 -23.26 -1.48 -27.00
C ASP A 44 -22.94 -1.77 -25.52
N GLY A 45 -21.77 -1.38 -25.03
CA GLY A 45 -21.35 -1.59 -23.65
C GLY A 45 -21.01 -3.04 -23.31
N LYS A 46 -20.52 -3.80 -24.28
CA LYS A 46 -20.16 -5.22 -24.14
C LYS A 46 -18.66 -5.43 -24.20
N VAL A 47 -18.22 -6.63 -23.81
CA VAL A 47 -16.83 -7.07 -23.92
C VAL A 47 -16.59 -7.60 -25.33
N ALA A 48 -15.56 -7.07 -26.00
CA ALA A 48 -15.06 -7.58 -27.28
C ALA A 48 -13.71 -8.28 -27.06
N GLU A 49 -13.70 -9.60 -27.12
CA GLU A 49 -12.49 -10.38 -27.07
C GLU A 49 -11.80 -10.38 -28.44
N MET A 50 -10.54 -9.92 -28.46
CA MET A 50 -9.72 -9.86 -29.68
C MET A 50 -8.33 -10.35 -29.36
N ALA A 51 -7.80 -11.25 -30.18
CA ALA A 51 -6.43 -11.75 -30.05
C ALA A 51 -5.40 -10.63 -30.26
N THR A 52 -4.19 -10.88 -29.76
CA THR A 52 -3.05 -9.98 -30.00
C THR A 52 -2.76 -9.86 -31.50
N GLY A 53 -2.58 -8.63 -31.98
CA GLY A 53 -2.32 -8.36 -33.39
C GLY A 53 -3.58 -8.12 -34.24
N GLU A 54 -4.79 -8.33 -33.73
CA GLU A 54 -6.06 -8.11 -34.45
C GLU A 54 -6.45 -6.63 -34.59
N GLY A 55 -5.62 -5.71 -34.10
CA GLY A 55 -5.81 -4.27 -34.25
C GLY A 55 -6.80 -3.65 -33.27
N LYS A 56 -6.82 -4.11 -32.01
CA LYS A 56 -7.67 -3.55 -30.92
C LYS A 56 -7.65 -2.03 -30.86
N THR A 57 -6.46 -1.43 -30.96
CA THR A 57 -6.26 0.03 -30.91
C THR A 57 -7.02 0.76 -32.02
N LEU A 58 -7.01 0.20 -33.23
CA LEU A 58 -7.78 0.77 -34.35
C LEU A 58 -9.28 0.59 -34.18
N VAL A 59 -9.72 -0.58 -33.69
CA VAL A 59 -11.14 -0.87 -33.45
C VAL A 59 -11.74 0.12 -32.44
N ALA A 60 -11.00 0.45 -31.38
CA ALA A 60 -11.45 1.39 -30.35
C ALA A 60 -11.74 2.80 -30.92
N THR A 61 -11.13 3.17 -32.03
CA THR A 61 -11.32 4.52 -32.61
C THR A 61 -12.78 4.80 -33.03
N MET A 62 -13.47 3.79 -33.50
CA MET A 62 -14.84 3.95 -34.02
C MET A 62 -15.87 4.25 -32.92
N PRO A 63 -15.97 3.44 -31.85
CA PRO A 63 -16.90 3.75 -30.77
C PRO A 63 -16.46 4.99 -29.94
N LEU A 64 -15.16 5.28 -29.81
CA LEU A 64 -14.69 6.53 -29.16
C LEU A 64 -15.17 7.75 -29.96
N TYR A 65 -14.99 7.76 -31.29
CA TYR A 65 -15.47 8.83 -32.13
C TYR A 65 -16.98 9.04 -31.97
N LEU A 66 -17.78 7.97 -32.10
CA LEU A 66 -19.24 8.06 -32.01
C LEU A 66 -19.71 8.63 -30.67
N ASN A 67 -19.09 8.15 -29.54
CA ASN A 67 -19.50 8.56 -28.21
C ASN A 67 -18.90 9.91 -27.78
N ALA A 68 -17.93 10.45 -28.51
CA ALA A 68 -17.39 11.80 -28.32
C ALA A 68 -18.25 12.89 -28.96
N LEU A 69 -19.00 12.58 -30.04
CA LEU A 69 -19.83 13.54 -30.79
C LEU A 69 -20.80 14.37 -29.92
N PRO A 70 -21.43 13.84 -28.86
CA PRO A 70 -22.24 14.66 -27.96
C PRO A 70 -21.49 15.72 -27.15
N GLY A 71 -20.16 15.81 -27.24
CA GLY A 71 -19.32 16.75 -26.49
C GLY A 71 -19.19 16.44 -25.01
N ARG A 72 -19.55 15.23 -24.55
CA ARG A 72 -19.56 14.82 -23.15
C ARG A 72 -18.30 14.09 -22.72
N GLY A 73 -17.41 13.75 -23.66
CA GLY A 73 -16.14 13.06 -23.46
C GLY A 73 -16.24 11.55 -23.54
N ALA A 74 -15.26 10.97 -24.23
CA ALA A 74 -15.07 9.54 -24.31
C ALA A 74 -13.65 9.20 -23.83
N HIS A 75 -13.52 8.17 -22.97
CA HIS A 75 -12.26 7.80 -22.35
C HIS A 75 -11.76 6.47 -22.89
N LEU A 76 -10.45 6.38 -23.14
CA LEU A 76 -9.76 5.11 -23.32
C LEU A 76 -8.79 4.91 -22.16
N ILE A 77 -9.04 3.85 -21.41
CA ILE A 77 -8.29 3.47 -20.21
C ILE A 77 -7.35 2.33 -20.58
N THR A 78 -6.06 2.54 -20.39
CA THR A 78 -5.02 1.54 -20.68
C THR A 78 -4.20 1.21 -19.44
N HIS A 79 -3.31 0.22 -19.55
CA HIS A 79 -2.55 -0.31 -18.43
C HIS A 79 -1.41 0.60 -17.96
N ASN A 80 -0.75 1.36 -18.85
CA ASN A 80 0.39 2.18 -18.47
C ASN A 80 0.49 3.49 -19.28
N ASN A 81 1.29 4.43 -18.74
CA ASN A 81 1.49 5.76 -19.32
C ASN A 81 2.08 5.74 -20.74
N PHE A 82 2.94 4.77 -21.04
CA PHE A 82 3.53 4.65 -22.37
C PHE A 82 2.46 4.31 -23.42
N LEU A 83 1.61 3.31 -23.15
CA LEU A 83 0.51 2.92 -24.03
C LEU A 83 -0.49 4.06 -24.21
N ALA A 84 -0.88 4.73 -23.14
CA ALA A 84 -1.78 5.87 -23.22
C ALA A 84 -1.25 6.95 -24.17
N LYS A 85 0.03 7.29 -24.07
CA LYS A 85 0.67 8.30 -24.94
C LYS A 85 0.86 7.79 -26.37
N ARG A 86 1.37 6.57 -26.54
CA ARG A 86 1.61 5.96 -27.85
C ARG A 86 0.31 5.90 -28.67
N ASP A 87 -0.73 5.34 -28.07
CA ASP A 87 -1.99 5.09 -28.77
C ASP A 87 -2.74 6.38 -29.06
N ALA A 88 -2.70 7.35 -28.13
CA ALA A 88 -3.24 8.68 -28.36
C ALA A 88 -2.52 9.40 -29.52
N MET A 89 -1.18 9.38 -29.53
CA MET A 89 -0.42 10.06 -30.60
C MET A 89 -0.63 9.38 -31.96
N TRP A 90 -0.81 8.07 -31.96
CA TRP A 90 -1.03 7.30 -33.17
C TRP A 90 -2.46 7.45 -33.70
N MET A 91 -3.48 7.21 -32.87
CA MET A 91 -4.89 7.27 -33.26
C MET A 91 -5.49 8.67 -33.23
N GLY A 92 -4.90 9.57 -32.46
CA GLY A 92 -5.36 10.96 -32.30
C GLY A 92 -5.46 11.72 -33.62
N ALA A 93 -4.63 11.37 -34.58
CA ALA A 93 -4.68 11.91 -35.93
C ALA A 93 -6.04 11.69 -36.62
N ILE A 94 -6.68 10.53 -36.42
CA ILE A 94 -8.01 10.23 -36.99
C ILE A 94 -9.06 11.19 -36.42
N TYR A 95 -9.08 11.35 -35.11
CA TYR A 95 -10.05 12.19 -34.41
C TYR A 95 -9.87 13.66 -34.77
N ASN A 96 -8.59 14.10 -34.80
CA ASN A 96 -8.27 15.47 -35.18
C ASN A 96 -8.62 15.78 -36.63
N PHE A 97 -8.42 14.82 -37.55
CA PHE A 97 -8.89 14.93 -38.93
C PHE A 97 -10.42 15.10 -39.02
N LEU A 98 -11.14 14.53 -38.06
CA LEU A 98 -12.61 14.62 -37.95
C LEU A 98 -13.08 15.79 -37.07
N GLY A 99 -12.18 16.69 -36.70
CA GLY A 99 -12.48 17.94 -35.98
C GLY A 99 -12.62 17.78 -34.47
N LEU A 100 -12.13 16.66 -33.86
CA LEU A 100 -12.20 16.44 -32.44
C LEU A 100 -10.84 16.71 -31.76
N SER A 101 -10.90 17.15 -30.51
CA SER A 101 -9.73 17.32 -29.63
C SER A 101 -9.40 16.02 -28.90
N VAL A 102 -8.10 15.83 -28.60
CA VAL A 102 -7.61 14.64 -27.86
C VAL A 102 -6.74 15.05 -26.69
N GLY A 103 -7.04 14.54 -25.51
CA GLY A 103 -6.28 14.72 -24.27
C GLY A 103 -5.53 13.46 -23.88
N ILE A 104 -4.35 13.62 -23.29
CA ILE A 104 -3.57 12.54 -22.70
C ILE A 104 -3.29 12.92 -21.25
N ILE A 105 -3.63 12.04 -20.30
CA ILE A 105 -3.27 12.19 -18.89
C ILE A 105 -2.07 11.30 -18.59
N GLN A 106 -1.06 11.87 -17.93
CA GLN A 106 0.21 11.22 -17.64
C GLN A 106 0.57 11.35 -16.15
N ASP A 107 1.40 10.46 -15.65
CA ASP A 107 2.10 10.66 -14.38
C ASP A 107 3.43 11.37 -14.65
N ALA A 108 3.48 12.67 -14.37
CA ALA A 108 4.69 13.47 -14.56
C ALA A 108 5.90 12.95 -13.75
N ARG A 109 5.66 12.29 -12.61
CA ARG A 109 6.73 11.74 -11.77
C ARG A 109 7.39 10.52 -12.43
N GLN A 110 6.61 9.71 -13.13
CA GLN A 110 7.11 8.51 -13.83
C GLN A 110 7.66 8.85 -15.20
N THR A 111 7.05 9.80 -15.90
CA THR A 111 7.40 10.11 -17.29
C THR A 111 8.47 11.20 -17.41
N GLY A 112 8.71 11.99 -16.35
CA GLY A 112 9.59 13.17 -16.36
C GLY A 112 9.14 14.30 -17.30
N GLY A 113 7.91 14.21 -17.84
CA GLY A 113 7.32 15.16 -18.78
C GLY A 113 6.20 15.99 -18.17
N ALA A 114 5.32 16.51 -19.04
CA ALA A 114 4.11 17.20 -18.60
C ALA A 114 3.09 16.23 -18.00
N GLU A 115 2.24 16.71 -17.09
CA GLU A 115 1.16 15.94 -16.48
C GLU A 115 0.02 15.61 -17.45
N ALA A 116 -0.08 16.36 -18.53
CA ALA A 116 -1.04 16.13 -19.59
C ALA A 116 -0.57 16.73 -20.91
N TYR A 117 -1.15 16.24 -22.00
CA TYR A 117 -0.98 16.79 -23.34
C TYR A 117 -2.35 16.96 -24.00
N LEU A 118 -2.46 17.95 -24.87
CA LEU A 118 -3.66 18.27 -25.64
C LEU A 118 -3.32 18.39 -27.12
N LEU A 119 -4.09 17.71 -27.97
CA LEU A 119 -4.19 17.96 -29.39
C LEU A 119 -5.50 18.74 -29.61
N PRO A 120 -5.44 20.05 -29.89
CA PRO A 120 -6.64 20.88 -30.04
C PRO A 120 -7.47 20.45 -31.26
N ALA A 121 -8.79 20.62 -31.18
CA ALA A 121 -9.65 20.46 -32.33
C ALA A 121 -9.29 21.48 -33.44
N THR A 122 -9.50 21.09 -34.69
CA THR A 122 -9.27 21.96 -35.86
C THR A 122 -10.44 21.86 -36.86
N ASP A 123 -10.81 22.99 -37.46
CA ASP A 123 -11.81 23.06 -38.53
C ASP A 123 -11.20 22.82 -39.91
N GLN A 124 -9.88 22.65 -39.99
CA GLN A 124 -9.15 22.42 -41.24
C GLN A 124 -8.58 21.01 -41.26
N VAL A 125 -8.43 20.45 -42.45
CA VAL A 125 -7.70 19.18 -42.59
C VAL A 125 -6.27 19.36 -42.11
N PRO A 126 -5.84 18.72 -41.01
CA PRO A 126 -4.53 18.96 -40.42
C PRO A 126 -3.44 18.44 -41.36
N THR A 127 -2.37 19.22 -41.47
CA THR A 127 -1.14 18.82 -42.15
C THR A 127 -0.06 18.30 -41.20
N SER A 128 -0.20 18.64 -39.91
CA SER A 128 0.63 18.19 -38.80
C SER A 128 -0.23 18.05 -37.54
N PHE A 129 0.25 17.26 -36.56
CA PHE A 129 -0.44 17.04 -35.29
C PHE A 129 0.47 17.58 -34.18
N ASP A 130 0.12 18.75 -33.68
CA ASP A 130 0.92 19.50 -32.71
C ASP A 130 0.37 19.27 -31.30
N TRP A 131 0.99 18.33 -30.56
CA TRP A 131 0.68 18.01 -29.18
C TRP A 131 1.28 19.04 -28.23
N GLN A 132 0.45 19.74 -27.51
CA GLN A 132 0.83 20.79 -26.58
C GLN A 132 0.81 20.30 -25.15
N PRO A 133 1.82 20.61 -24.30
CA PRO A 133 1.72 20.43 -22.87
C PRO A 133 0.49 21.16 -22.32
N ALA A 134 -0.27 20.48 -21.43
CA ALA A 134 -1.52 21.00 -20.89
C ALA A 134 -1.61 20.66 -19.39
N ASN A 135 -2.51 21.33 -18.68
CA ASN A 135 -2.91 20.88 -17.37
C ASN A 135 -4.02 19.84 -17.45
N ARG A 136 -4.28 19.14 -16.34
CA ARG A 136 -5.29 18.05 -16.29
C ARG A 136 -6.68 18.53 -16.68
N GLN A 137 -7.11 19.70 -16.19
CA GLN A 137 -8.43 20.27 -16.54
C GLN A 137 -8.61 20.50 -18.04
N GLN A 138 -7.56 20.98 -18.71
CA GLN A 138 -7.59 21.20 -20.16
C GLN A 138 -7.68 19.87 -20.90
N ALA A 139 -6.91 18.86 -20.49
CA ALA A 139 -6.92 17.54 -21.11
C ALA A 139 -8.28 16.82 -20.90
N TYR A 140 -8.87 16.91 -19.70
CA TYR A 140 -10.20 16.32 -19.45
C TYR A 140 -11.34 17.03 -20.19
N LYS A 141 -11.15 18.27 -20.66
CA LYS A 141 -12.12 18.95 -21.52
C LYS A 141 -12.07 18.51 -22.98
N ALA A 142 -11.05 17.78 -23.40
CA ALA A 142 -10.97 17.22 -24.74
C ALA A 142 -12.13 16.27 -25.04
N ASP A 143 -12.43 16.07 -26.31
CA ASP A 143 -13.53 15.18 -26.72
C ASP A 143 -13.19 13.71 -26.46
N ILE A 144 -11.93 13.34 -26.63
CA ILE A 144 -11.42 11.99 -26.35
C ILE A 144 -10.22 12.06 -25.42
N ILE A 145 -10.21 11.23 -24.37
CA ILE A 145 -9.19 11.22 -23.34
C ILE A 145 -8.53 9.85 -23.27
N TYR A 146 -7.20 9.82 -23.32
CA TYR A 146 -6.37 8.64 -23.08
C TYR A 146 -5.69 8.75 -21.71
N ALA A 147 -5.88 7.75 -20.86
CA ALA A 147 -5.31 7.74 -19.52
C ALA A 147 -5.10 6.31 -19.02
N THR A 148 -4.34 6.17 -17.93
CA THR A 148 -4.31 4.92 -17.17
C THR A 148 -5.42 4.91 -16.13
N LYS A 149 -5.83 3.70 -15.70
CA LYS A 149 -6.79 3.51 -14.62
C LYS A 149 -6.40 4.27 -13.35
N ASP A 150 -5.11 4.18 -12.98
CA ASP A 150 -4.59 4.79 -11.76
C ASP A 150 -4.70 6.31 -11.82
N GLN A 151 -4.39 6.93 -12.96
CA GLN A 151 -4.49 8.38 -13.11
C GLN A 151 -5.93 8.86 -13.01
N ILE A 152 -6.88 8.17 -13.67
CA ILE A 152 -8.31 8.51 -13.56
C ILE A 152 -8.81 8.33 -12.12
N GLY A 153 -8.42 7.24 -11.45
CA GLY A 153 -8.84 6.97 -10.09
C GLY A 153 -8.26 7.95 -9.07
N PHE A 154 -6.98 8.32 -9.19
CA PHE A 154 -6.38 9.36 -8.34
C PHE A 154 -7.00 10.74 -8.59
N ASP A 155 -7.23 11.10 -9.84
CA ASP A 155 -7.91 12.38 -10.17
C ASP A 155 -9.33 12.40 -9.61
N TYR A 156 -10.06 11.28 -9.66
CA TYR A 156 -11.37 11.14 -9.03
C TYR A 156 -11.30 11.34 -7.50
N LEU A 157 -10.31 10.76 -6.84
CA LEU A 157 -10.12 10.96 -5.40
C LEU A 157 -9.80 12.44 -5.09
N TYR A 158 -8.88 13.08 -5.83
CA TYR A 158 -8.56 14.49 -5.65
C TYR A 158 -9.76 15.39 -5.88
N ASP A 159 -10.56 15.12 -6.92
CA ASP A 159 -11.77 15.89 -7.22
C ASP A 159 -12.82 15.77 -6.12
N ASN A 160 -12.96 14.59 -5.49
CA ASN A 160 -13.86 14.39 -4.34
C ASN A 160 -13.35 15.05 -3.05
N MET A 161 -12.06 15.33 -2.92
CA MET A 161 -11.48 16.10 -1.82
C MET A 161 -11.45 17.61 -2.09
N ALA A 162 -11.78 18.04 -3.31
CA ALA A 162 -11.76 19.44 -3.69
C ALA A 162 -12.77 20.27 -2.89
N THR A 163 -12.32 21.38 -2.32
CA THR A 163 -13.18 22.30 -1.57
C THR A 163 -13.81 23.41 -2.45
N ARG A 164 -13.30 23.58 -3.68
CA ARG A 164 -13.75 24.58 -4.64
C ARG A 164 -13.90 23.96 -6.03
N ARG A 165 -14.88 24.42 -6.79
CA ARG A 165 -15.18 23.91 -8.13
C ARG A 165 -14.05 24.09 -9.15
N ASP A 166 -13.24 25.13 -9.00
CA ASP A 166 -12.10 25.39 -9.90
C ASP A 166 -10.92 24.41 -9.69
N GLN A 167 -10.96 23.62 -8.61
CA GLN A 167 -9.99 22.56 -8.33
C GLN A 167 -10.36 21.23 -8.99
N ILE A 168 -11.60 21.06 -9.43
CA ILE A 168 -12.09 19.81 -10.04
C ILE A 168 -11.50 19.71 -11.46
N SER A 169 -10.86 18.59 -11.73
CA SER A 169 -10.20 18.32 -13.01
C SER A 169 -11.12 17.59 -13.99
N GLN A 170 -11.86 16.59 -13.49
CA GLN A 170 -12.72 15.74 -14.30
C GLN A 170 -14.10 16.39 -14.52
N ARG A 171 -14.73 15.98 -15.57
CA ARG A 171 -16.16 16.25 -15.84
C ARG A 171 -16.96 14.96 -15.62
N GLU A 172 -18.28 15.03 -15.75
CA GLU A 172 -19.15 13.85 -15.71
C GLU A 172 -18.70 12.80 -16.73
N PHE A 173 -18.68 11.54 -16.30
CA PHE A 173 -18.34 10.41 -17.17
C PHE A 173 -19.50 10.08 -18.11
N ASN A 174 -19.18 9.87 -19.39
CA ASN A 174 -20.16 9.54 -20.41
C ASN A 174 -19.92 8.16 -21.02
N TYR A 175 -18.71 7.91 -21.49
CA TYR A 175 -18.36 6.65 -22.15
C TYR A 175 -16.89 6.31 -21.88
N SER A 176 -16.60 5.04 -21.66
CA SER A 176 -15.22 4.56 -21.52
C SER A 176 -15.01 3.21 -22.18
N ILE A 177 -13.82 3.02 -22.75
CA ILE A 177 -13.30 1.73 -23.17
C ILE A 177 -12.15 1.40 -22.22
N VAL A 178 -12.18 0.20 -21.64
CA VAL A 178 -11.11 -0.33 -20.80
C VAL A 178 -10.34 -1.38 -21.62
N ASP A 179 -9.10 -1.06 -21.98
CA ASP A 179 -8.19 -2.00 -22.63
C ASP A 179 -7.58 -2.93 -21.59
N GLU A 180 -7.23 -4.15 -21.98
CA GLU A 180 -6.73 -5.21 -21.06
C GLU A 180 -7.67 -5.38 -19.85
N ALA A 181 -8.97 -5.61 -20.14
CA ALA A 181 -10.02 -5.62 -19.12
C ALA A 181 -9.84 -6.71 -18.05
N ASP A 182 -9.27 -7.85 -18.40
CA ASP A 182 -8.89 -8.92 -17.49
C ASP A 182 -7.85 -8.44 -16.44
N SER A 183 -6.78 -7.80 -16.87
CA SER A 183 -5.80 -7.22 -15.94
C SER A 183 -6.40 -6.08 -15.10
N ASN A 184 -7.08 -5.14 -15.74
CA ASN A 184 -7.58 -3.93 -15.07
C ASN A 184 -8.77 -4.19 -14.13
N LEU A 185 -9.74 -5.02 -14.56
CA LEU A 185 -11.01 -5.20 -13.85
C LEU A 185 -11.10 -6.52 -13.06
N ILE A 186 -10.14 -7.44 -13.22
CA ILE A 186 -10.12 -8.71 -12.50
C ILE A 186 -8.88 -8.79 -11.60
N ASP A 187 -7.66 -8.78 -12.17
CA ASP A 187 -6.43 -8.99 -11.41
C ASP A 187 -6.16 -7.85 -10.43
N ASP A 188 -6.28 -6.62 -10.89
CA ASP A 188 -6.01 -5.42 -10.08
C ASP A 188 -7.25 -4.84 -9.39
N ALA A 189 -8.45 -5.40 -9.59
CA ALA A 189 -9.70 -4.85 -9.09
C ALA A 189 -9.76 -4.64 -7.58
N ARG A 190 -9.02 -5.45 -6.80
CA ARG A 190 -8.96 -5.37 -5.34
C ARG A 190 -7.81 -4.51 -4.82
N THR A 191 -6.94 -4.03 -5.69
CA THR A 191 -5.82 -3.15 -5.29
C THR A 191 -6.34 -1.73 -5.12
N PRO A 192 -6.45 -1.21 -3.88
CA PRO A 192 -7.00 0.12 -3.68
C PRO A 192 -5.99 1.20 -4.10
N LEU A 193 -6.50 2.27 -4.65
CA LEU A 193 -5.80 3.53 -4.79
C LEU A 193 -5.93 4.28 -3.46
N ILE A 194 -4.80 4.69 -2.86
CA ILE A 194 -4.76 5.28 -1.53
C ILE A 194 -4.05 6.62 -1.60
N ILE A 195 -4.71 7.67 -1.09
CA ILE A 195 -4.09 8.96 -0.81
C ILE A 195 -3.85 9.05 0.69
N SER A 196 -2.60 9.24 1.09
CA SER A 196 -2.19 9.40 2.48
C SER A 196 -1.65 10.81 2.70
N GLY A 197 -1.98 11.39 3.82
CA GLY A 197 -1.47 12.69 4.28
C GLY A 197 -0.74 12.57 5.61
N PRO A 198 0.15 13.52 5.95
CA PRO A 198 0.80 13.54 7.25
C PRO A 198 -0.23 13.81 8.35
N VAL A 199 -0.10 13.13 9.47
CA VAL A 199 -0.90 13.42 10.68
C VAL A 199 -0.39 14.73 11.28
N PRO A 200 -1.27 15.70 11.61
CA PRO A 200 -0.85 17.02 12.12
C PRO A 200 -0.07 16.98 13.42
N GLU A 201 -0.34 16.00 14.27
CA GLU A 201 0.34 15.78 15.55
C GLU A 201 0.86 14.34 15.61
N SER A 202 2.03 14.11 15.07
CA SER A 202 2.77 12.86 15.30
C SER A 202 3.67 13.06 16.52
N THR A 203 3.22 12.58 17.68
CA THR A 203 4.06 12.44 18.88
C THR A 203 4.95 11.22 18.74
N ASN A 204 5.99 11.35 17.93
CA ASN A 204 6.93 10.29 17.65
C ASN A 204 7.87 10.07 18.85
N ARG A 205 7.56 9.08 19.69
CA ARG A 205 8.36 8.72 20.89
C ARG A 205 9.17 7.43 20.73
N TYR A 206 9.29 6.90 19.54
CA TYR A 206 10.07 5.67 19.30
C TYR A 206 11.52 5.78 19.79
N ALA A 207 12.13 6.96 19.66
CA ALA A 207 13.50 7.21 20.14
C ALA A 207 13.61 7.11 21.68
N GLU A 208 12.56 7.49 22.41
CA GLU A 208 12.49 7.40 23.88
C GLU A 208 12.39 5.95 24.35
N PHE A 209 11.52 5.15 23.70
CA PHE A 209 11.28 3.77 24.10
C PHE A 209 12.29 2.75 23.54
N LYS A 210 13.01 3.09 22.48
CA LYS A 210 14.01 2.21 21.87
C LYS A 210 15.02 1.64 22.87
N PRO A 211 15.69 2.44 23.74
CA PRO A 211 16.67 1.90 24.71
C PRO A 211 16.04 0.89 25.68
N LEU A 212 14.78 1.11 26.08
CA LEU A 212 14.04 0.22 26.98
C LEU A 212 13.76 -1.11 26.29
N VAL A 213 13.28 -1.07 25.05
CA VAL A 213 13.03 -2.27 24.24
C VAL A 213 14.33 -3.03 23.98
N GLU A 214 15.43 -2.36 23.64
CA GLU A 214 16.73 -3.01 23.48
C GLU A 214 17.23 -3.69 24.76
N LYS A 215 17.00 -3.08 25.93
CA LYS A 215 17.30 -3.70 27.23
C LYS A 215 16.49 -4.98 27.43
N LEU A 216 15.20 -4.95 27.10
CA LEU A 216 14.30 -6.10 27.19
C LEU A 216 14.76 -7.24 26.25
N LEU A 217 15.08 -6.92 25.00
CA LEU A 217 15.58 -7.88 24.01
C LEU A 217 16.88 -8.55 24.45
N ARG A 218 17.81 -7.79 25.04
CA ARG A 218 19.06 -8.33 25.58
C ARG A 218 18.78 -9.27 26.76
N ALA A 219 17.88 -8.91 27.67
CA ALA A 219 17.51 -9.75 28.80
C ALA A 219 16.89 -11.07 28.31
N GLN A 220 15.94 -11.01 27.36
CA GLN A 220 15.34 -12.18 26.73
C GLN A 220 16.38 -13.06 26.03
N SER A 221 17.25 -12.47 25.22
CA SER A 221 18.29 -13.22 24.51
C SER A 221 19.25 -13.94 25.48
N ASN A 222 19.63 -13.29 26.58
CA ASN A 222 20.46 -13.90 27.61
C ASN A 222 19.76 -15.07 28.32
N LEU A 223 18.47 -14.91 28.64
CA LEU A 223 17.65 -15.96 29.23
C LEU A 223 17.52 -17.16 28.28
N VAL A 224 17.14 -16.93 27.01
CA VAL A 224 17.01 -17.99 26.03
C VAL A 224 18.35 -18.70 25.78
N ASN A 225 19.45 -17.98 25.66
CA ASN A 225 20.78 -18.59 25.52
C ASN A 225 21.14 -19.48 26.72
N LYS A 226 20.77 -19.07 27.94
CA LYS A 226 20.98 -19.88 29.16
C LYS A 226 20.11 -21.14 29.13
N LEU A 227 18.85 -21.03 28.76
CA LEU A 227 17.92 -22.19 28.65
C LEU A 227 18.39 -23.17 27.56
N VAL A 228 18.78 -22.68 26.39
CA VAL A 228 19.32 -23.49 25.29
C VAL A 228 20.58 -24.25 25.75
N SER A 229 21.52 -23.54 26.39
CA SER A 229 22.72 -24.20 26.92
C SER A 229 22.43 -25.23 28.02
N GLY A 230 21.46 -24.95 28.90
CA GLY A 230 20.99 -25.90 29.91
C GLY A 230 20.37 -27.16 29.29
N ALA A 231 19.54 -26.98 28.25
CA ALA A 231 18.92 -28.07 27.50
C ALA A 231 19.99 -28.95 26.78
N GLU A 232 21.00 -28.32 26.15
CA GLU A 232 22.14 -29.04 25.54
C GLU A 232 22.89 -29.89 26.57
N THR A 233 23.20 -29.32 27.75
CA THR A 233 23.91 -30.03 28.82
C THR A 233 23.08 -31.18 29.37
N LYS A 234 21.81 -30.94 29.77
CA LYS A 234 20.89 -31.97 30.24
C LYS A 234 20.78 -33.14 29.24
N ARG A 235 20.73 -32.81 27.94
CA ARG A 235 20.65 -33.83 26.90
C ARG A 235 21.90 -34.67 26.75
N SER A 236 23.09 -34.04 26.87
CA SER A 236 24.38 -34.76 26.82
C SER A 236 24.59 -35.68 28.03
N GLU A 237 24.03 -35.32 29.19
CA GLU A 237 24.09 -36.07 30.43
C GLU A 237 22.99 -37.12 30.59
N GLY A 238 22.08 -37.27 29.60
CA GLY A 238 20.96 -38.20 29.65
C GLY A 238 19.85 -37.79 30.61
N GLY A 239 19.65 -36.49 30.79
CA GLY A 239 18.60 -35.92 31.65
C GLY A 239 17.15 -36.22 31.14
N ASP A 240 16.17 -35.77 31.92
CA ASP A 240 14.74 -35.95 31.58
C ASP A 240 14.39 -35.27 30.27
N GLU A 241 13.97 -36.10 29.30
CA GLU A 241 13.53 -35.64 27.98
C GLU A 241 12.35 -34.64 28.05
N TYR A 242 11.43 -34.82 29.00
CA TYR A 242 10.28 -33.95 29.14
C TYR A 242 10.70 -32.54 29.61
N GLU A 243 11.55 -32.43 30.61
CA GLU A 243 12.10 -31.14 31.07
C GLU A 243 12.89 -30.43 29.96
N ILE A 244 13.71 -31.18 29.20
CA ILE A 244 14.42 -30.65 28.04
C ILE A 244 13.44 -30.10 27.02
N GLY A 245 12.33 -30.82 26.76
CA GLY A 245 11.27 -30.39 25.87
C GLY A 245 10.58 -29.09 26.32
N VAL A 246 10.35 -28.92 27.62
CA VAL A 246 9.78 -27.69 28.22
C VAL A 246 10.74 -26.51 28.04
N ASP A 247 12.03 -26.68 28.35
CA ASP A 247 13.05 -25.63 28.18
C ASP A 247 13.16 -25.19 26.71
N LEU A 248 13.14 -26.16 25.78
CA LEU A 248 13.17 -25.87 24.34
C LEU A 248 11.87 -25.22 23.83
N LEU A 249 10.70 -25.63 24.35
CA LEU A 249 9.43 -24.99 24.03
C LEU A 249 9.42 -23.53 24.48
N ARG A 250 9.89 -23.24 25.71
CA ARG A 250 10.11 -21.85 26.16
C ARG A 250 11.01 -21.05 25.22
N CYS A 251 12.09 -21.67 24.75
CA CYS A 251 13.00 -21.02 23.81
C CYS A 251 12.33 -20.71 22.47
N THR A 252 11.44 -21.59 21.96
CA THR A 252 10.70 -21.34 20.73
C THR A 252 9.69 -20.20 20.86
N HIS A 253 9.08 -20.03 22.04
CA HIS A 253 8.21 -18.91 22.33
C HIS A 253 8.98 -17.61 22.60
N GLY A 254 10.15 -17.71 23.25
CA GLY A 254 10.91 -16.53 23.66
C GLY A 254 11.77 -15.89 22.56
N ALA A 255 12.36 -16.72 21.69
CA ALA A 255 13.19 -16.25 20.57
C ALA A 255 13.29 -17.33 19.47
N PRO A 256 12.26 -17.51 18.65
CA PRO A 256 12.20 -18.57 17.63
C PRO A 256 13.36 -18.51 16.64
N LYS A 257 13.89 -17.31 16.37
CA LYS A 257 15.03 -17.08 15.45
C LYS A 257 16.41 -17.18 16.10
N ASN A 258 16.51 -17.69 17.35
CA ASN A 258 17.81 -17.87 18.01
C ASN A 258 18.65 -18.90 17.27
N LYS A 259 19.88 -18.51 16.87
CA LYS A 259 20.76 -19.36 16.03
C LYS A 259 21.15 -20.69 16.68
N ARG A 260 21.31 -20.72 18.02
CA ARG A 260 21.63 -21.95 18.75
C ARG A 260 20.41 -22.86 18.82
N LEU A 261 19.25 -22.29 19.15
CA LEU A 261 17.99 -23.01 19.12
C LEU A 261 17.72 -23.64 17.74
N MET A 262 17.90 -22.88 16.66
CA MET A 262 17.69 -23.38 15.30
C MET A 262 18.60 -24.57 14.95
N LYS A 263 19.83 -24.63 15.49
CA LYS A 263 20.70 -25.80 15.31
C LYS A 263 20.15 -27.03 16.03
N ILE A 264 19.71 -26.89 17.27
CA ILE A 264 19.13 -27.98 18.04
C ILE A 264 17.85 -28.49 17.41
N LEU A 265 17.01 -27.60 16.87
CA LEU A 265 15.78 -27.95 16.17
C LEU A 265 15.99 -28.79 14.89
N GLN A 266 17.20 -28.80 14.34
CA GLN A 266 17.55 -29.66 13.19
C GLN A 266 17.94 -31.08 13.60
N GLU A 267 18.19 -31.33 14.88
CA GLU A 267 18.54 -32.65 15.38
C GLU A 267 17.32 -33.57 15.40
N GLU A 268 17.58 -34.86 15.14
CA GLU A 268 16.51 -35.86 15.04
C GLU A 268 15.75 -36.02 16.39
N GLY A 269 14.42 -36.06 16.31
CA GLY A 269 13.55 -36.22 17.46
C GLY A 269 13.19 -34.93 18.23
N VAL A 270 13.97 -33.86 18.14
CA VAL A 270 13.75 -32.64 18.95
C VAL A 270 12.41 -31.96 18.62
N LYS A 271 12.09 -31.80 17.36
CA LYS A 271 10.79 -31.19 16.94
C LYS A 271 9.60 -32.04 17.43
N ARG A 272 9.74 -33.37 17.42
CA ARG A 272 8.71 -34.26 17.92
C ARG A 272 8.55 -34.15 19.43
N LEU A 273 9.65 -34.01 20.16
CA LEU A 273 9.66 -33.81 21.61
C LEU A 273 8.92 -32.54 21.97
N ILE A 274 9.30 -31.40 21.34
CA ILE A 274 8.66 -30.10 21.56
C ILE A 274 7.15 -30.18 21.24
N GLY A 275 6.76 -30.76 20.10
CA GLY A 275 5.35 -30.89 19.73
C GLY A 275 4.54 -31.75 20.70
N ARG A 276 5.14 -32.78 21.32
CA ARG A 276 4.50 -33.57 22.38
C ARG A 276 4.26 -32.72 23.63
N VAL A 277 5.27 -32.00 24.09
CA VAL A 277 5.17 -31.15 25.28
C VAL A 277 4.15 -30.03 25.04
N GLU A 278 4.20 -29.37 23.86
CA GLU A 278 3.24 -28.34 23.48
C GLU A 278 1.79 -28.87 23.50
N ALA A 279 1.55 -30.07 22.94
CA ALA A 279 0.24 -30.70 22.95
C ALA A 279 -0.27 -30.99 24.37
N ASP A 280 0.64 -31.41 25.28
CA ASP A 280 0.29 -31.65 26.68
C ASP A 280 -0.09 -30.36 27.41
N PHE A 281 0.72 -29.28 27.23
CA PHE A 281 0.41 -27.99 27.83
C PHE A 281 -0.87 -27.36 27.27
N MET A 282 -1.15 -27.53 25.96
CA MET A 282 -2.40 -27.07 25.33
C MET A 282 -3.62 -27.85 25.87
N ARG A 283 -3.51 -29.17 25.97
CA ARG A 283 -4.58 -30.01 26.51
C ARG A 283 -4.95 -29.61 27.95
N ASP A 284 -3.94 -29.36 28.76
CA ASP A 284 -4.09 -29.05 30.18
C ASP A 284 -4.36 -27.53 30.41
N LYS A 285 -4.43 -26.70 29.34
CA LYS A 285 -4.62 -25.24 29.36
C LYS A 285 -3.57 -24.50 30.20
N ARG A 286 -2.32 -24.98 30.17
CA ARG A 286 -1.18 -24.47 30.96
C ARG A 286 -0.14 -23.74 30.11
N MET A 287 -0.48 -23.32 28.90
CA MET A 287 0.48 -22.60 28.02
C MET A 287 1.03 -21.33 28.65
N SER A 288 0.26 -20.64 29.51
CA SER A 288 0.73 -19.47 30.25
C SER A 288 1.98 -19.72 31.11
N GLU A 289 2.12 -20.94 31.66
CA GLU A 289 3.27 -21.32 32.48
C GLU A 289 4.58 -21.38 31.67
N ILE A 290 4.49 -21.61 30.35
CA ILE A 290 5.64 -21.59 29.46
C ILE A 290 6.18 -20.16 29.35
N ASP A 291 5.26 -19.18 29.23
CA ASP A 291 5.60 -17.79 28.98
C ASP A 291 5.95 -17.00 30.26
N GLU A 292 5.49 -17.43 31.46
CA GLU A 292 5.75 -16.75 32.73
C GLU A 292 7.24 -16.53 33.05
N GLU A 293 8.10 -17.43 32.61
CA GLU A 293 9.55 -17.32 32.80
C GLU A 293 10.22 -16.36 31.79
N LEU A 294 9.55 -16.09 30.70
CA LEU A 294 10.04 -15.20 29.65
C LEU A 294 9.76 -13.73 30.01
N PHE A 295 10.42 -12.81 29.34
CA PHE A 295 10.08 -11.39 29.41
C PHE A 295 8.97 -11.05 28.41
N PHE A 296 8.86 -11.81 27.32
CA PHE A 296 7.79 -11.74 26.33
C PHE A 296 7.71 -13.03 25.54
N GLY A 297 6.51 -13.35 25.04
CA GLY A 297 6.26 -14.43 24.09
C GLY A 297 6.11 -13.90 22.67
N VAL A 298 6.61 -14.66 21.69
CA VAL A 298 6.51 -14.35 20.25
C VAL A 298 5.66 -15.39 19.57
N ASP A 299 4.56 -14.98 18.97
CA ASP A 299 3.78 -15.82 18.04
C ASP A 299 3.99 -15.32 16.60
N GLU A 300 4.83 -16.04 15.85
CA GLU A 300 5.13 -15.72 14.46
C GLU A 300 3.91 -15.92 13.54
N LYS A 301 2.96 -16.80 13.89
CA LYS A 301 1.79 -17.10 13.04
C LYS A 301 0.77 -15.99 13.10
N SER A 302 0.49 -15.47 14.30
CA SER A 302 -0.44 -14.35 14.51
C SER A 302 0.21 -12.98 14.39
N HIS A 303 1.55 -12.92 14.22
CA HIS A 303 2.35 -11.69 14.23
C HIS A 303 2.13 -10.85 15.50
N THR A 304 2.00 -11.53 16.65
CA THR A 304 1.82 -10.89 17.95
C THR A 304 3.02 -11.12 18.87
N ILE A 305 3.22 -10.17 19.77
CA ILE A 305 4.21 -10.27 20.83
C ILE A 305 3.54 -9.83 22.12
N ASP A 306 3.54 -10.72 23.10
CA ASP A 306 2.88 -10.52 24.37
C ASP A 306 3.89 -10.32 25.49
N LEU A 307 3.87 -9.14 26.14
CA LEU A 307 4.70 -8.85 27.30
C LEU A 307 4.17 -9.58 28.54
N THR A 308 5.05 -10.32 29.19
CA THR A 308 4.76 -10.92 30.49
C THR A 308 4.88 -9.88 31.62
N ASP A 309 4.43 -10.21 32.83
CA ASP A 309 4.61 -9.33 33.99
C ASP A 309 6.08 -9.05 34.26
N LYS A 310 6.96 -10.03 34.12
CA LYS A 310 8.42 -9.90 34.23
C LYS A 310 9.00 -8.92 33.18
N GLY A 311 8.43 -8.92 31.98
CA GLY A 311 8.79 -7.96 30.92
C GLY A 311 8.36 -6.54 31.26
N ARG A 312 7.14 -6.38 31.75
CA ARG A 312 6.59 -5.09 32.20
C ARG A 312 7.40 -4.50 33.36
N ASP A 313 7.77 -5.31 34.36
CA ASP A 313 8.60 -4.90 35.48
C ASP A 313 10.00 -4.44 35.04
N LEU A 314 10.59 -5.09 34.05
CA LEU A 314 11.90 -4.70 33.51
C LEU A 314 11.85 -3.38 32.73
N LEU A 315 10.75 -3.12 32.01
CA LEU A 315 10.57 -1.91 31.23
C LEU A 315 10.31 -0.69 32.11
N SER A 316 9.55 -0.85 33.19
CA SER A 316 9.18 0.24 34.09
C SER A 316 9.20 -0.19 35.54
N PRO A 317 10.41 -0.27 36.17
CA PRO A 317 10.54 -0.70 37.58
C PRO A 317 9.81 0.18 38.57
N ASN A 318 9.62 1.46 38.24
CA ASN A 318 9.02 2.46 39.13
C ASN A 318 7.59 2.85 38.74
N GLU A 319 7.13 2.43 37.56
CA GLU A 319 5.84 2.79 37.00
C GLU A 319 5.16 1.58 36.34
N GLN A 320 4.88 0.52 37.12
CA GLN A 320 4.02 -0.59 36.64
C GLN A 320 2.71 -0.09 36.03
N ALA A 321 2.29 1.08 36.49
CA ALA A 321 1.14 1.82 35.98
C ALA A 321 1.23 2.21 34.49
N LEU A 322 2.41 2.25 33.85
CA LEU A 322 2.53 2.58 32.42
C LEU A 322 1.80 1.57 31.53
N PHE A 323 1.84 0.29 31.89
CA PHE A 323 1.22 -0.81 31.15
C PHE A 323 -0.19 -1.15 31.62
N ILE A 324 -0.66 -0.54 32.71
CA ILE A 324 -2.04 -0.64 33.18
C ILE A 324 -2.78 0.57 32.63
N LEU A 325 -3.57 0.36 31.58
CA LEU A 325 -4.47 1.41 31.08
C LEU A 325 -5.54 1.64 32.16
N PRO A 326 -5.57 2.82 32.82
CA PRO A 326 -6.63 3.12 33.76
C PRO A 326 -7.96 3.16 33.02
N ASP A 327 -9.01 2.68 33.68
CA ASP A 327 -10.38 2.91 33.19
C ASP A 327 -10.64 4.42 33.23
N LEU A 328 -10.54 5.04 32.04
CA LEU A 328 -10.71 6.47 31.87
C LEU A 328 -12.08 6.93 32.36
N SER A 329 -13.12 6.13 32.11
CA SER A 329 -14.48 6.44 32.53
C SER A 329 -14.61 6.48 34.04
N ALA A 330 -14.03 5.45 34.71
CA ALA A 330 -14.02 5.42 36.18
C ALA A 330 -13.21 6.56 36.78
N LYS A 331 -12.08 6.95 36.17
CA LYS A 331 -11.24 8.06 36.65
C LYS A 331 -11.94 9.40 36.45
N ILE A 332 -12.59 9.64 35.33
CA ILE A 332 -13.39 10.85 35.06
C ILE A 332 -14.60 10.93 36.01
N ASP A 333 -15.31 9.81 36.23
CA ASP A 333 -16.45 9.76 37.15
C ASP A 333 -16.02 10.06 38.61
N ALA A 334 -14.82 9.60 39.00
CA ALA A 334 -14.27 9.93 40.32
C ALA A 334 -13.97 11.44 40.45
N VAL A 335 -13.34 12.04 39.42
CA VAL A 335 -13.05 13.48 39.38
C VAL A 335 -14.37 14.31 39.44
N ARG A 336 -15.39 13.89 38.69
CA ARG A 336 -16.69 14.57 38.67
C ARG A 336 -17.47 14.51 40.02
N LYS A 337 -17.30 13.42 40.74
CA LYS A 337 -17.93 13.20 42.05
C LYS A 337 -17.14 13.79 43.20
N ASP A 338 -15.93 14.28 42.98
CA ASP A 338 -15.13 14.89 44.04
C ASP A 338 -15.66 16.28 44.40
N ALA A 339 -16.26 16.35 45.59
CA ALA A 339 -16.85 17.59 46.13
C ALA A 339 -15.79 18.60 46.60
N ALA A 340 -14.51 18.22 46.68
CA ALA A 340 -13.43 19.11 47.09
C ALA A 340 -12.90 19.98 45.94
N LEU A 341 -13.23 19.65 44.69
CA LEU A 341 -12.80 20.35 43.49
C LEU A 341 -13.82 21.40 43.07
N ASP A 342 -13.37 22.63 42.84
CA ASP A 342 -14.15 23.63 42.13
C ASP A 342 -14.23 23.31 40.62
N ASP A 343 -15.01 24.06 39.86
CA ASP A 343 -15.27 23.79 38.46
C ASP A 343 -14.00 23.91 37.58
N ASP A 344 -13.10 24.83 37.91
CA ASP A 344 -11.85 25.01 37.17
C ASP A 344 -10.84 23.89 37.51
N ALA A 345 -10.69 23.54 38.81
CA ALA A 345 -9.84 22.41 39.22
C ALA A 345 -10.36 21.07 38.66
N ARG A 346 -11.68 20.90 38.56
CA ARG A 346 -12.30 19.71 37.97
C ARG A 346 -11.98 19.58 36.50
N ARG A 347 -12.06 20.67 35.71
CA ARG A 347 -11.65 20.67 34.28
C ARG A 347 -10.20 20.35 34.12
N VAL A 348 -9.32 20.92 34.94
CA VAL A 348 -7.87 20.62 34.89
C VAL A 348 -7.60 19.14 35.20
N ALA A 349 -8.25 18.58 36.19
CA ALA A 349 -8.12 17.17 36.57
C ALA A 349 -8.67 16.22 35.51
N GLU A 350 -9.77 16.58 34.83
CA GLU A 350 -10.28 15.82 33.68
C GLU A 350 -9.28 15.87 32.50
N ASP A 351 -8.76 17.04 32.16
CA ASP A 351 -7.75 17.20 31.09
C ASP A 351 -6.45 16.41 31.38
N GLU A 352 -6.00 16.41 32.64
CA GLU A 352 -4.86 15.61 33.07
C GLU A 352 -5.15 14.10 32.94
N ALA A 353 -6.35 13.64 33.29
CA ALA A 353 -6.75 12.24 33.15
C ALA A 353 -6.76 11.82 31.67
N TYR A 354 -7.28 12.66 30.77
CA TYR A 354 -7.24 12.41 29.32
C TYR A 354 -5.81 12.37 28.78
N ARG A 355 -4.93 13.31 29.18
CA ARG A 355 -3.53 13.35 28.75
C ARG A 355 -2.75 12.13 29.24
N ASP A 356 -2.93 11.74 30.50
CA ASP A 356 -2.28 10.56 31.08
C ASP A 356 -2.70 9.28 30.36
N HIS A 357 -4.01 9.13 30.09
CA HIS A 357 -4.53 7.99 29.34
C HIS A 357 -3.98 7.95 27.90
N ALA A 358 -4.00 9.08 27.18
CA ALA A 358 -3.46 9.18 25.83
C ALA A 358 -1.96 8.84 25.80
N TYR A 359 -1.17 9.37 26.74
CA TYR A 359 0.26 9.09 26.89
C TYR A 359 0.53 7.59 27.07
N ARG A 360 -0.20 6.92 27.97
CA ARG A 360 -0.01 5.49 28.25
C ARG A 360 -0.41 4.63 27.07
N THR A 361 -1.53 4.95 26.44
CA THR A 361 -2.01 4.25 25.24
C THR A 361 -0.95 4.31 24.12
N GLU A 362 -0.41 5.50 23.88
CA GLU A 362 0.62 5.73 22.88
C GLU A 362 1.95 5.02 23.26
N ALA A 363 2.37 5.07 24.53
CA ALA A 363 3.56 4.40 24.99
C ALA A 363 3.49 2.89 24.79
N VAL A 364 2.37 2.27 25.18
CA VAL A 364 2.12 0.82 24.97
C VAL A 364 2.13 0.48 23.49
N HIS A 365 1.48 1.30 22.68
CA HIS A 365 1.48 1.12 21.23
C HIS A 365 2.89 1.18 20.63
N ASN A 366 3.67 2.22 20.95
CA ASN A 366 5.02 2.42 20.44
C ASN A 366 5.97 1.27 20.87
N ILE A 367 5.86 0.81 22.12
CA ILE A 367 6.64 -0.32 22.62
C ILE A 367 6.28 -1.59 21.84
N ASN A 368 4.99 -1.87 21.63
CA ASN A 368 4.54 -3.03 20.88
C ASN A 368 5.03 -3.00 19.41
N GLN A 369 4.99 -1.83 18.76
CA GLN A 369 5.49 -1.69 17.38
C GLN A 369 7.02 -1.86 17.31
N LEU A 370 7.77 -1.31 18.28
CA LEU A 370 9.21 -1.57 18.38
C LEU A 370 9.50 -3.06 18.59
N MET A 371 8.77 -3.73 19.49
CA MET A 371 8.92 -5.16 19.74
C MET A 371 8.69 -5.95 18.45
N LYS A 372 7.63 -5.65 17.68
CA LYS A 372 7.37 -6.26 16.37
C LYS A 372 8.51 -5.98 15.38
N ALA A 373 8.96 -4.73 15.29
CA ALA A 373 10.05 -4.35 14.38
C ALA A 373 11.35 -5.14 14.64
N TYR A 374 11.67 -5.39 15.92
CA TYR A 374 12.89 -6.11 16.27
C TYR A 374 12.79 -7.64 16.12
N ASN A 375 11.63 -8.24 16.41
CA ASN A 375 11.51 -9.70 16.49
C ASN A 375 10.94 -10.33 15.20
N LEU A 376 10.06 -9.61 14.49
CA LEU A 376 9.34 -10.18 13.33
C LEU A 376 9.90 -9.69 11.99
N PHE A 377 10.54 -8.51 11.96
CA PHE A 377 11.01 -7.91 10.72
C PHE A 377 12.53 -7.90 10.63
N GLU A 378 13.09 -8.49 9.59
CA GLU A 378 14.52 -8.57 9.32
C GLU A 378 14.89 -7.69 8.13
N ARG A 379 16.03 -7.00 8.27
CA ARG A 379 16.61 -6.22 7.18
C ARG A 379 17.02 -7.15 6.02
N ASP A 380 16.83 -6.68 4.82
CA ASP A 380 17.11 -7.37 3.56
C ASP A 380 16.20 -8.61 3.32
N VAL A 381 15.14 -8.76 4.13
CA VAL A 381 14.08 -9.77 3.96
C VAL A 381 12.73 -9.07 3.77
N GLN A 382 12.18 -8.43 4.82
CA GLN A 382 10.91 -7.71 4.73
C GLN A 382 11.07 -6.22 4.38
N TYR A 383 12.25 -5.66 4.64
CA TYR A 383 12.57 -4.26 4.30
C TYR A 383 14.05 -4.10 4.02
N MET A 384 14.41 -3.04 3.31
CA MET A 384 15.79 -2.65 3.07
C MET A 384 15.99 -1.16 3.35
N LEU A 385 17.26 -0.74 3.43
CA LEU A 385 17.60 0.69 3.47
C LEU A 385 18.00 1.15 2.07
N SER A 386 17.38 2.23 1.59
CA SER A 386 17.77 2.91 0.35
C SER A 386 19.12 3.63 0.53
N GLU A 387 19.68 4.13 -0.58
CA GLU A 387 20.89 4.98 -0.58
C GLU A 387 20.68 6.25 0.27
N ASP A 388 19.46 6.81 0.28
CA ASP A 388 19.04 7.96 1.10
C ASP A 388 18.78 7.61 2.57
N LYS A 389 19.11 6.40 3.01
CA LYS A 389 18.86 5.89 4.37
C LYS A 389 17.37 5.89 4.76
N LYS A 390 16.48 5.58 3.82
CA LYS A 390 15.05 5.39 4.09
C LYS A 390 14.72 3.91 4.14
N VAL A 391 13.79 3.54 5.01
CA VAL A 391 13.24 2.19 5.05
C VAL A 391 12.32 2.00 3.83
N VAL A 392 12.57 0.96 3.06
CA VAL A 392 11.77 0.57 1.89
C VAL A 392 11.29 -0.86 2.08
N ILE A 393 10.00 -1.08 1.87
CA ILE A 393 9.40 -2.43 1.95
C ILE A 393 9.95 -3.29 0.81
N VAL A 394 10.24 -4.55 1.11
CA VAL A 394 10.54 -5.58 0.13
C VAL A 394 9.34 -6.50 0.02
N ASP A 395 8.87 -6.73 -1.19
CA ASP A 395 7.79 -7.68 -1.48
C ASP A 395 8.29 -9.11 -1.25
N GLU A 396 7.67 -9.85 -0.35
CA GLU A 396 8.10 -11.20 0.04
C GLU A 396 7.99 -12.22 -1.11
N SER A 397 7.06 -12.01 -2.03
CA SER A 397 6.83 -12.93 -3.15
C SER A 397 7.79 -12.70 -4.32
N THR A 398 8.14 -11.45 -4.59
CA THR A 398 8.98 -11.08 -5.74
C THR A 398 10.40 -10.67 -5.36
N GLY A 399 10.65 -10.38 -4.09
CA GLY A 399 11.93 -9.84 -3.60
C GLY A 399 12.22 -8.41 -4.09
N ARG A 400 11.24 -7.72 -4.66
CA ARG A 400 11.42 -6.38 -5.22
C ARG A 400 11.13 -5.29 -4.20
N PRO A 401 11.94 -4.22 -4.16
CA PRO A 401 11.65 -3.06 -3.34
C PRO A 401 10.38 -2.35 -3.85
N GLN A 402 9.56 -1.89 -2.90
CA GLN A 402 8.32 -1.14 -3.15
C GLN A 402 8.47 0.30 -2.62
N PRO A 403 9.13 1.21 -3.35
CA PRO A 403 9.31 2.58 -2.92
C PRO A 403 7.97 3.31 -2.82
N GLY A 404 7.84 4.16 -1.80
CA GLY A 404 6.62 4.94 -1.54
C GLY A 404 5.54 4.22 -0.73
N ARG A 405 5.63 2.90 -0.54
CA ARG A 405 4.78 2.15 0.40
C ARG A 405 5.35 2.21 1.81
N ARG A 406 4.46 2.23 2.80
CA ARG A 406 4.81 2.22 4.23
C ARG A 406 4.01 1.14 4.96
N PHE A 407 4.60 0.54 5.99
CA PHE A 407 3.85 -0.30 6.92
C PHE A 407 2.87 0.56 7.72
N ALA A 408 1.70 0.02 8.02
CA ALA A 408 0.66 0.67 8.79
C ALA A 408 0.95 0.68 10.30
N ASP A 409 0.11 1.38 11.05
CA ASP A 409 0.04 1.36 12.51
C ASP A 409 1.34 1.73 13.24
N GLY A 410 2.15 2.63 12.68
CA GLY A 410 3.39 3.05 13.31
C GLY A 410 4.56 2.07 13.16
N LEU A 411 4.35 0.89 12.55
CA LEU A 411 5.41 -0.10 12.37
C LEU A 411 6.56 0.43 11.49
N HIS A 412 6.24 1.24 10.47
CA HIS A 412 7.27 1.83 9.61
C HIS A 412 8.21 2.74 10.39
N GLN A 413 7.65 3.60 11.26
CA GLN A 413 8.41 4.46 12.16
C GLN A 413 9.21 3.66 13.19
N ALA A 414 8.67 2.56 13.68
CA ALA A 414 9.39 1.64 14.57
C ALA A 414 10.61 1.02 13.88
N LEU A 415 10.51 0.67 12.59
CA LEU A 415 11.62 0.19 11.78
C LEU A 415 12.66 1.29 11.52
N GLU A 416 12.20 2.52 11.21
CA GLU A 416 13.08 3.69 11.06
C GLU A 416 13.85 3.95 12.38
N ALA A 417 13.18 3.87 13.52
CA ALA A 417 13.82 3.99 14.84
C ALA A 417 14.79 2.85 15.13
N LYS A 418 14.42 1.60 14.83
CA LYS A 418 15.30 0.41 14.95
C LYS A 418 16.60 0.63 14.18
N GLU A 419 16.53 1.06 12.94
CA GLU A 419 17.69 1.29 12.08
C GLU A 419 18.43 2.61 12.37
N SER A 420 17.96 3.40 13.35
CA SER A 420 18.54 4.70 13.70
C SER A 420 18.58 5.68 12.52
N VAL A 421 17.63 5.59 11.62
CA VAL A 421 17.42 6.56 10.54
C VAL A 421 16.40 7.62 10.97
N LYS A 422 16.25 8.68 10.18
CA LYS A 422 15.28 9.73 10.48
C LYS A 422 13.87 9.14 10.48
N VAL A 423 13.17 9.23 11.59
CA VAL A 423 11.78 8.82 11.68
C VAL A 423 10.89 9.88 11.02
N GLU A 424 10.17 9.49 9.98
CA GLU A 424 9.24 10.35 9.27
C GLU A 424 7.88 10.41 10.00
N GLN A 425 7.11 11.46 9.75
CA GLN A 425 5.77 11.59 10.33
C GLN A 425 4.88 10.43 9.90
N GLU A 426 3.97 10.03 10.77
CA GLU A 426 2.94 9.07 10.44
C GLU A 426 2.04 9.62 9.33
N THR A 427 1.65 8.75 8.41
CA THR A 427 0.72 9.10 7.35
C THR A 427 -0.61 8.41 7.59
N GLN A 428 -1.68 9.19 7.58
CA GLN A 428 -3.04 8.67 7.67
C GLN A 428 -3.64 8.57 6.28
N THR A 429 -4.38 7.51 6.01
CA THR A 429 -5.19 7.41 4.79
C THR A 429 -6.27 8.48 4.81
N VAL A 430 -6.20 9.38 3.84
CA VAL A 430 -7.16 10.49 3.67
C VAL A 430 -8.30 10.05 2.76
N ALA A 431 -8.00 9.34 1.69
CA ALA A 431 -8.99 8.83 0.75
C ALA A 431 -8.53 7.51 0.14
N THR A 432 -9.48 6.64 -0.16
CA THR A 432 -9.23 5.36 -0.83
C THR A 432 -10.38 5.02 -1.76
N ILE A 433 -10.08 4.37 -2.87
CA ILE A 433 -11.03 3.81 -3.81
C ILE A 433 -10.47 2.55 -4.44
N THR A 434 -11.33 1.59 -4.75
CA THR A 434 -11.03 0.45 -5.65
C THR A 434 -11.54 0.77 -7.04
N LEU A 435 -10.97 0.11 -8.01
CA LEU A 435 -11.38 0.25 -9.42
C LEU A 435 -12.77 -0.30 -9.67
#